data_e3b8d9f0263579303f96318514bd2721
#
_entry.id   e3b8d9f0263579303f96318514bd2721
#
_cell.length_a   1.000
_cell.length_b   1.000
_cell.length_c   1.000
_cell.angle_alpha   90.00
_cell.angle_beta   90.00
_cell.angle_gamma   90.00
#
_symmetry.space_group_name_H-M   'P 1'
#
loop_
_entity.id
_entity.type
_entity.pdbx_description
1 polymer ?
#
loop_
_entity_poly.entity_id
_entity_poly.type
_entity_poly.pdbx_seq_one_letter_code
_entity_poly.pdbx_strand_id
1 'polypeptide(L)'
;MAQIRPFQGYRPKEGLESEIAALPYDVYNRAEAKQAVKDHPLSFLNIDRAETQFDDSVDTYDPKVYQKAHDLLWQMINDGNFVQEDKLVYYLYELTMNGRVQTGIVACASIDDYLNQVIKKHENTREDKELDRIRHVETCQAQTGPIFLAYRANPVLNEIITRTKHNDALYDFTSEDGITHRVWCVHEDTDISAIADTFAQIDQIYIADGHHRCASAVKVGQRMRAAHPDYTGKEEFNYFLSVLFADEELMIMDYNRVVKDLNGLTPSEFLNQVTSVYQLLETGEHCHRPEHKGQVAMYLQDKWHLLEIKPEYTSADPVNGLDVALLQNLVLSPVLHITDPKTDKRIDFVGGIRGMEELERRVHTDCAVAFAMYPTSIHELFEVADAGLLMPPKSTWFEPKLRSGLFIHAF
;
A
#
# COMPACT_ATOMS: atom_id res chain seq x y z
N MET A 1 -4.73 -2.10 22.90
CA MET A 1 -3.50 -2.89 22.77
C MET A 1 -3.66 -3.80 21.58
N ALA A 2 -2.66 -3.85 20.72
CA ALA A 2 -2.77 -4.56 19.45
C ALA A 2 -2.73 -6.08 19.63
N GLN A 3 -3.63 -6.78 18.96
CA GLN A 3 -3.75 -8.22 18.99
C GLN A 3 -3.37 -8.82 17.65
N ILE A 4 -2.23 -9.47 17.61
CA ILE A 4 -1.78 -10.27 16.47
C ILE A 4 -1.58 -11.72 16.90
N ARG A 5 -1.63 -12.64 15.93
CA ARG A 5 -1.39 -14.05 16.21
C ARG A 5 -0.60 -14.74 15.08
N PRO A 6 0.11 -15.82 15.41
CA PRO A 6 0.66 -16.72 14.41
C PRO A 6 -0.49 -17.44 13.69
N PHE A 7 -0.24 -17.97 12.53
CA PHE A 7 -1.23 -18.68 11.72
C PHE A 7 -0.66 -19.89 11.01
N GLN A 8 -1.53 -20.81 10.64
CA GLN A 8 -1.21 -22.02 9.90
C GLN A 8 -1.53 -21.79 8.41
N GLY A 9 -0.70 -20.96 7.77
CA GLY A 9 -0.94 -20.49 6.42
C GLY A 9 -0.48 -21.47 5.34
N TYR A 10 -0.95 -21.20 4.10
CA TYR A 10 -0.36 -21.78 2.90
C TYR A 10 0.71 -20.84 2.35
N ARG A 11 1.81 -21.44 1.87
CA ARG A 11 2.90 -20.74 1.20
C ARG A 11 3.39 -21.53 -0.01
N PRO A 12 4.06 -20.90 -0.99
CA PRO A 12 4.62 -21.60 -2.14
C PRO A 12 5.49 -22.79 -1.71
N LYS A 13 5.40 -23.87 -2.48
CA LYS A 13 6.39 -24.94 -2.36
C LYS A 13 7.76 -24.36 -2.74
N GLU A 14 8.80 -24.74 -1.99
CA GLU A 14 10.16 -24.28 -2.23
C GLU A 14 10.58 -24.46 -3.69
N GLY A 15 11.15 -23.42 -4.28
CA GLY A 15 11.53 -23.32 -5.69
C GLY A 15 10.41 -22.80 -6.61
N LEU A 16 9.17 -22.54 -6.12
CA LEU A 16 8.08 -21.95 -6.87
C LEU A 16 7.75 -20.52 -6.45
N GLU A 17 8.37 -20.01 -5.40
CA GLU A 17 8.08 -18.70 -4.82
C GLU A 17 8.24 -17.55 -5.82
N SER A 18 9.26 -17.58 -6.66
CA SER A 18 9.50 -16.55 -7.68
C SER A 18 8.51 -16.57 -8.85
N GLU A 19 7.98 -17.76 -9.18
CA GLU A 19 6.98 -17.92 -10.24
C GLU A 19 5.57 -17.57 -9.76
N ILE A 20 5.30 -17.76 -8.45
CA ILE A 20 3.99 -17.54 -7.84
C ILE A 20 3.84 -16.09 -7.39
N ALA A 21 4.84 -15.50 -6.74
CA ALA A 21 4.75 -14.16 -6.16
C ALA A 21 4.39 -13.10 -7.20
N ALA A 22 3.35 -12.33 -6.94
CA ALA A 22 2.85 -11.31 -7.87
C ALA A 22 2.68 -9.95 -7.17
N LEU A 23 2.79 -8.87 -7.92
CA LEU A 23 2.42 -7.53 -7.45
C LEU A 23 0.93 -7.50 -7.07
N PRO A 24 0.52 -6.62 -6.15
CA PRO A 24 -0.88 -6.49 -5.76
C PRO A 24 -1.81 -6.20 -6.94
N TYR A 25 -3.04 -6.67 -6.85
CA TYR A 25 -4.06 -6.61 -7.91
C TYR A 25 -4.31 -5.20 -8.48
N ASP A 26 -4.10 -4.17 -7.69
CA ASP A 26 -4.39 -2.76 -7.99
C ASP A 26 -3.24 -2.01 -8.69
N VAL A 27 -2.10 -2.66 -8.87
CA VAL A 27 -0.95 -2.13 -9.62
C VAL A 27 -1.23 -2.11 -11.14
N TYR A 28 -2.06 -3.04 -11.64
CA TYR A 28 -2.30 -3.25 -13.06
C TYR A 28 -3.71 -2.81 -13.48
N ASN A 29 -3.83 -2.21 -14.66
CA ASN A 29 -5.11 -2.20 -15.36
C ASN A 29 -5.37 -3.57 -16.00
N ARG A 30 -6.55 -3.78 -16.61
CA ARG A 30 -6.94 -5.10 -17.17
C ARG A 30 -6.01 -5.58 -18.29
N ALA A 31 -5.63 -4.68 -19.20
CA ALA A 31 -4.75 -5.04 -20.33
C ALA A 31 -3.33 -5.38 -19.85
N GLU A 32 -2.81 -4.59 -18.91
CA GLU A 32 -1.52 -4.86 -18.26
C GLU A 32 -1.54 -6.18 -17.49
N ALA A 33 -2.60 -6.46 -16.73
CA ALA A 33 -2.74 -7.72 -16.01
C ALA A 33 -2.76 -8.92 -16.97
N LYS A 34 -3.49 -8.84 -18.09
CA LYS A 34 -3.49 -9.88 -19.13
C LYS A 34 -2.12 -10.12 -19.73
N GLN A 35 -1.36 -9.05 -19.96
CA GLN A 35 0.01 -9.18 -20.45
C GLN A 35 0.94 -9.78 -19.42
N ALA A 36 0.80 -9.39 -18.14
CA ALA A 36 1.63 -9.89 -17.04
C ALA A 36 1.42 -11.37 -16.73
N VAL A 37 0.22 -11.92 -16.95
CA VAL A 37 -0.04 -13.35 -16.72
C VAL A 37 0.23 -14.22 -17.96
N LYS A 38 0.48 -13.58 -19.12
CA LYS A 38 0.78 -14.31 -20.34
C LYS A 38 2.06 -15.10 -20.15
N ASP A 39 2.01 -16.38 -20.44
CA ASP A 39 3.14 -17.30 -20.28
C ASP A 39 3.59 -17.55 -18.81
N HIS A 40 2.82 -17.04 -17.82
CA HIS A 40 3.07 -17.22 -16.38
C HIS A 40 1.88 -17.93 -15.68
N PRO A 41 1.67 -19.23 -15.94
CA PRO A 41 0.47 -19.94 -15.45
C PRO A 41 0.41 -20.07 -13.92
N LEU A 42 1.55 -20.03 -13.21
CA LEU A 42 1.61 -20.10 -11.77
C LEU A 42 1.53 -18.74 -11.08
N SER A 43 1.64 -17.62 -11.83
CA SER A 43 1.57 -16.28 -11.25
C SER A 43 0.28 -16.10 -10.45
N PHE A 44 0.43 -15.65 -9.21
CA PHE A 44 -0.71 -15.40 -8.32
C PHE A 44 -1.65 -14.32 -8.84
N LEU A 45 -1.19 -13.48 -9.76
CA LEU A 45 -2.03 -12.49 -10.44
C LEU A 45 -3.20 -13.14 -11.21
N ASN A 46 -3.08 -14.40 -11.65
CA ASN A 46 -4.17 -15.18 -12.23
C ASN A 46 -5.35 -15.38 -11.26
N ILE A 47 -5.08 -15.35 -9.95
CA ILE A 47 -6.08 -15.47 -8.89
C ILE A 47 -6.60 -14.08 -8.49
N ASP A 48 -5.69 -13.15 -8.21
CA ASP A 48 -6.06 -11.79 -7.79
C ASP A 48 -6.78 -10.98 -8.88
N ARG A 49 -6.53 -11.30 -10.17
CA ARG A 49 -7.10 -10.70 -11.36
C ARG A 49 -7.66 -11.78 -12.30
N ALA A 50 -8.57 -12.63 -11.76
CA ALA A 50 -9.09 -13.79 -12.47
C ALA A 50 -9.91 -13.43 -13.73
N GLU A 51 -10.32 -12.17 -13.92
CA GLU A 51 -10.91 -11.69 -15.17
C GLU A 51 -9.94 -11.77 -16.36
N THR A 52 -8.64 -11.93 -16.13
CA THR A 52 -7.63 -12.16 -17.17
C THR A 52 -7.86 -13.47 -17.91
N GLN A 53 -8.56 -14.42 -17.29
CA GLN A 53 -8.90 -15.73 -17.84
C GLN A 53 -10.13 -15.71 -18.77
N PHE A 54 -10.77 -14.54 -18.94
CA PHE A 54 -11.99 -14.38 -19.72
C PHE A 54 -11.80 -13.40 -20.88
N ASP A 55 -12.75 -13.48 -21.83
CA ASP A 55 -12.87 -12.48 -22.88
C ASP A 55 -13.15 -11.08 -22.32
N ASP A 56 -12.74 -10.02 -23.03
CA ASP A 56 -12.86 -8.64 -22.56
C ASP A 56 -14.31 -8.15 -22.41
N SER A 57 -15.29 -8.85 -23.03
CA SER A 57 -16.71 -8.59 -22.85
C SER A 57 -17.24 -8.99 -21.46
N VAL A 58 -16.50 -9.81 -20.72
CA VAL A 58 -16.88 -10.22 -19.38
C VAL A 58 -16.57 -9.08 -18.39
N ASP A 59 -17.57 -8.69 -17.62
CA ASP A 59 -17.38 -7.70 -16.55
C ASP A 59 -16.38 -8.21 -15.52
N THR A 60 -15.45 -7.33 -15.10
CA THR A 60 -14.45 -7.66 -14.06
C THR A 60 -15.10 -8.09 -12.74
N TYR A 61 -16.30 -7.62 -12.46
CA TYR A 61 -17.05 -7.88 -11.22
C TYR A 61 -18.15 -8.96 -11.38
N ASP A 62 -18.14 -9.70 -12.49
CA ASP A 62 -19.06 -10.84 -12.70
C ASP A 62 -18.79 -11.93 -11.67
N PRO A 63 -19.81 -12.52 -11.03
CA PRO A 63 -19.63 -13.60 -10.04
C PRO A 63 -18.77 -14.77 -10.51
N LYS A 64 -18.79 -15.10 -11.82
CA LYS A 64 -17.95 -16.17 -12.36
C LYS A 64 -16.45 -15.87 -12.30
N VAL A 65 -16.05 -14.57 -12.23
CA VAL A 65 -14.65 -14.17 -12.07
C VAL A 65 -14.15 -14.55 -10.66
N TYR A 66 -14.95 -14.29 -9.63
CA TYR A 66 -14.62 -14.69 -8.26
C TYR A 66 -14.61 -16.20 -8.09
N GLN A 67 -15.56 -16.91 -8.73
CA GLN A 67 -15.55 -18.37 -8.74
C GLN A 67 -14.28 -18.92 -9.41
N LYS A 68 -13.85 -18.30 -10.51
CA LYS A 68 -12.60 -18.68 -11.17
C LYS A 68 -11.37 -18.46 -10.27
N ALA A 69 -11.34 -17.37 -9.52
CA ALA A 69 -10.28 -17.10 -8.53
C ALA A 69 -10.22 -18.20 -7.47
N HIS A 70 -11.38 -18.57 -6.90
CA HIS A 70 -11.50 -19.70 -5.97
C HIS A 70 -10.98 -21.00 -6.59
N ASP A 71 -11.48 -21.36 -7.78
CA ASP A 71 -11.12 -22.63 -8.43
C ASP A 71 -9.61 -22.71 -8.70
N LEU A 72 -8.99 -21.62 -9.16
CA LEU A 72 -7.54 -21.55 -9.40
C LEU A 72 -6.75 -21.67 -8.10
N LEU A 73 -7.14 -20.96 -7.05
CA LEU A 73 -6.45 -21.01 -5.75
C LEU A 73 -6.44 -22.44 -5.20
N TRP A 74 -7.62 -23.06 -5.10
CA TRP A 74 -7.72 -24.39 -4.52
C TRP A 74 -7.17 -25.47 -5.43
N GLN A 75 -7.21 -25.29 -6.76
CA GLN A 75 -6.49 -26.15 -7.68
C GLN A 75 -4.99 -26.10 -7.44
N MET A 76 -4.38 -24.91 -7.36
CA MET A 76 -2.93 -24.78 -7.11
C MET A 76 -2.52 -25.40 -5.77
N ILE A 77 -3.37 -25.29 -4.74
CA ILE A 77 -3.13 -25.96 -3.44
C ILE A 77 -3.20 -27.48 -3.61
N ASN A 78 -4.23 -28.01 -4.26
CA ASN A 78 -4.42 -29.44 -4.46
C ASN A 78 -3.33 -30.06 -5.35
N ASP A 79 -2.81 -29.31 -6.31
CA ASP A 79 -1.73 -29.70 -7.20
C ASP A 79 -0.35 -29.71 -6.50
N GLY A 80 -0.30 -29.25 -5.23
CA GLY A 80 0.90 -29.23 -4.42
C GLY A 80 1.86 -28.09 -4.74
N ASN A 81 1.38 -27.01 -5.39
CA ASN A 81 2.16 -25.79 -5.61
C ASN A 81 2.29 -24.95 -4.33
N PHE A 82 1.40 -25.17 -3.37
CA PHE A 82 1.45 -24.61 -2.03
C PHE A 82 1.59 -25.72 -1.00
N VAL A 83 2.26 -25.40 0.10
CA VAL A 83 2.36 -26.25 1.29
C VAL A 83 1.71 -25.52 2.46
N GLN A 84 1.00 -26.27 3.30
CA GLN A 84 0.44 -25.74 4.55
C GLN A 84 1.40 -25.99 5.69
N GLU A 85 1.56 -25.03 6.60
CA GLU A 85 2.37 -25.22 7.80
C GLU A 85 1.71 -26.24 8.74
N ASP A 86 2.55 -27.03 9.43
CA ASP A 86 2.10 -28.06 10.38
C ASP A 86 1.64 -27.45 11.71
N LYS A 87 2.09 -26.23 12.03
CA LYS A 87 1.80 -25.50 13.27
C LYS A 87 1.61 -24.01 13.02
N LEU A 88 1.13 -23.30 14.02
CA LEU A 88 1.02 -21.85 14.02
C LEU A 88 2.40 -21.22 14.06
N VAL A 89 2.71 -20.36 13.10
CA VAL A 89 4.01 -19.67 12.98
C VAL A 89 3.81 -18.20 12.63
N TYR A 90 4.82 -17.38 12.90
CA TYR A 90 5.02 -16.10 12.24
C TYR A 90 6.07 -16.28 11.15
N TYR A 91 6.14 -15.29 10.23
CA TYR A 91 7.28 -15.20 9.31
C TYR A 91 7.90 -13.82 9.43
N LEU A 92 9.16 -13.72 9.04
CA LEU A 92 9.77 -12.46 8.68
C LEU A 92 9.76 -12.34 7.16
N TYR A 93 9.36 -11.21 6.66
CA TYR A 93 9.38 -10.89 5.25
C TYR A 93 10.23 -9.65 5.01
N GLU A 94 11.35 -9.85 4.33
CA GLU A 94 12.31 -8.81 3.98
C GLU A 94 12.21 -8.48 2.50
N LEU A 95 12.22 -7.18 2.20
CA LEU A 95 12.28 -6.65 0.85
C LEU A 95 13.50 -5.75 0.73
N THR A 96 14.30 -5.94 -0.35
CA THR A 96 15.43 -5.07 -0.65
C THR A 96 15.21 -4.37 -1.98
N MET A 97 15.20 -3.05 -1.97
CA MET A 97 15.06 -2.18 -3.14
C MET A 97 16.19 -1.15 -3.17
N ASN A 98 16.97 -1.13 -4.26
CA ASN A 98 18.07 -0.17 -4.42
C ASN A 98 19.08 -0.17 -3.25
N GLY A 99 19.35 -1.35 -2.68
CA GLY A 99 20.24 -1.52 -1.52
C GLY A 99 19.63 -1.19 -0.16
N ARG A 100 18.40 -0.65 -0.10
CA ARG A 100 17.66 -0.43 1.13
C ARG A 100 16.85 -1.67 1.49
N VAL A 101 17.04 -2.12 2.72
CA VAL A 101 16.36 -3.29 3.30
C VAL A 101 15.24 -2.84 4.22
N GLN A 102 14.10 -3.51 4.17
CA GLN A 102 13.04 -3.40 5.16
C GLN A 102 12.51 -4.78 5.53
N THR A 103 12.33 -5.06 6.80
CA THR A 103 11.89 -6.36 7.32
C THR A 103 10.64 -6.20 8.17
N GLY A 104 9.58 -6.95 7.86
CA GLY A 104 8.33 -6.96 8.62
C GLY A 104 7.98 -8.35 9.15
N ILE A 105 7.12 -8.37 10.17
CA ILE A 105 6.56 -9.58 10.76
C ILE A 105 5.26 -9.92 10.05
N VAL A 106 5.16 -11.11 9.47
CA VAL A 106 3.92 -11.63 8.86
C VAL A 106 3.10 -12.30 9.94
N ALA A 107 1.89 -11.82 10.11
CA ALA A 107 0.96 -12.24 11.18
C ALA A 107 -0.50 -12.05 10.76
N CYS A 108 -1.41 -12.60 11.52
CA CYS A 108 -2.82 -12.28 11.43
C CYS A 108 -3.23 -11.28 12.51
N ALA A 109 -3.71 -10.09 12.10
CA ALA A 109 -4.17 -9.03 13.00
C ALA A 109 -5.68 -9.13 13.23
N SER A 110 -6.15 -8.73 14.44
CA SER A 110 -7.55 -8.84 14.85
C SER A 110 -8.44 -7.84 14.10
N ILE A 111 -9.60 -8.30 13.60
CA ILE A 111 -10.64 -7.40 13.07
C ILE A 111 -11.22 -6.48 14.15
N ASP A 112 -11.23 -6.90 15.41
CA ASP A 112 -11.72 -6.09 16.53
C ASP A 112 -10.81 -4.88 16.78
N ASP A 113 -9.51 -5.02 16.54
CA ASP A 113 -8.56 -3.91 16.65
C ASP A 113 -8.85 -2.80 15.62
N TYR A 114 -9.30 -3.16 14.43
CA TYR A 114 -9.77 -2.19 13.45
C TYR A 114 -11.08 -1.51 13.91
N LEU A 115 -12.03 -2.29 14.40
CA LEU A 115 -13.32 -1.77 14.87
C LEU A 115 -13.18 -0.86 16.10
N ASN A 116 -12.24 -1.19 16.99
CA ASN A 116 -11.96 -0.44 18.22
C ASN A 116 -10.88 0.65 18.03
N GLN A 117 -10.46 0.91 16.78
CA GLN A 117 -9.47 1.95 16.44
C GLN A 117 -8.09 1.74 17.11
N VAL A 118 -7.72 0.52 17.45
CA VAL A 118 -6.36 0.13 17.78
C VAL A 118 -5.54 0.10 16.49
N ILE A 119 -6.14 -0.39 15.39
CA ILE A 119 -5.58 -0.24 14.04
C ILE A 119 -6.10 1.06 13.46
N LYS A 120 -5.20 2.03 13.35
CA LYS A 120 -5.48 3.38 12.86
C LYS A 120 -5.46 3.43 11.34
N LYS A 121 -6.36 4.21 10.77
CA LYS A 121 -6.43 4.49 9.32
C LYS A 121 -6.18 5.97 9.07
N HIS A 122 -5.62 6.27 7.91
CA HIS A 122 -5.40 7.65 7.45
C HIS A 122 -6.05 7.94 6.09
N GLU A 123 -6.76 6.98 5.50
CA GLU A 123 -7.46 7.13 4.23
C GLU A 123 -8.83 6.46 4.26
N ASN A 124 -9.80 7.05 3.54
CA ASN A 124 -11.11 6.44 3.33
C ASN A 124 -11.08 5.46 2.18
N THR A 125 -11.83 4.38 2.32
CA THR A 125 -12.05 3.40 1.26
C THR A 125 -13.16 3.85 0.30
N ARG A 126 -13.10 3.34 -0.93
CA ARG A 126 -14.15 3.46 -1.94
C ARG A 126 -15.03 2.22 -1.88
N GLU A 127 -16.34 2.42 -1.87
CA GLU A 127 -17.33 1.35 -1.73
C GLU A 127 -17.24 0.30 -2.85
N ASP A 128 -17.03 0.73 -4.09
CA ASP A 128 -16.89 -0.16 -5.26
C ASP A 128 -15.69 -1.10 -5.12
N LYS A 129 -14.54 -0.58 -4.68
CA LYS A 129 -13.32 -1.35 -4.48
C LYS A 129 -13.40 -2.27 -3.26
N GLU A 130 -14.06 -1.81 -2.23
CA GLU A 130 -14.27 -2.59 -1.03
C GLU A 130 -15.19 -3.77 -1.31
N LEU A 131 -16.31 -3.56 -2.03
CA LEU A 131 -17.24 -4.61 -2.41
C LEU A 131 -16.58 -5.68 -3.30
N ASP A 132 -15.72 -5.27 -4.23
CA ASP A 132 -14.91 -6.16 -5.04
C ASP A 132 -14.07 -7.10 -4.17
N ARG A 133 -13.30 -6.55 -3.22
CA ARG A 133 -12.45 -7.36 -2.34
C ARG A 133 -13.24 -8.23 -1.36
N ILE A 134 -14.38 -7.74 -0.86
CA ILE A 134 -15.29 -8.56 -0.05
C ILE A 134 -15.70 -9.82 -0.83
N ARG A 135 -16.20 -9.67 -2.05
CA ARG A 135 -16.62 -10.81 -2.89
C ARG A 135 -15.48 -11.77 -3.16
N HIS A 136 -14.29 -11.23 -3.44
CA HIS A 136 -13.10 -12.05 -3.69
C HIS A 136 -12.76 -12.90 -2.46
N VAL A 137 -12.63 -12.28 -1.28
CA VAL A 137 -12.26 -12.94 -0.03
C VAL A 137 -13.34 -13.96 0.40
N GLU A 138 -14.62 -13.58 0.34
CA GLU A 138 -15.75 -14.48 0.65
C GLU A 138 -15.78 -15.70 -0.26
N THR A 139 -15.58 -15.51 -1.57
CA THR A 139 -15.63 -16.62 -2.53
C THR A 139 -14.41 -17.52 -2.43
N CYS A 140 -13.21 -16.94 -2.29
CA CYS A 140 -11.99 -17.72 -2.14
C CYS A 140 -11.88 -18.41 -0.77
N GLN A 141 -12.63 -17.94 0.24
CA GLN A 141 -12.49 -18.35 1.65
C GLN A 141 -11.05 -18.21 2.16
N ALA A 142 -10.36 -17.22 1.67
CA ALA A 142 -8.97 -16.95 1.97
C ALA A 142 -8.60 -15.49 1.73
N GLN A 143 -7.61 -15.03 2.46
CA GLN A 143 -6.93 -13.75 2.24
C GLN A 143 -5.62 -14.03 1.51
N THR A 144 -5.45 -13.43 0.36
CA THR A 144 -4.44 -13.77 -0.64
C THR A 144 -3.32 -12.73 -0.77
N GLY A 145 -3.56 -11.53 -0.29
CA GLY A 145 -2.61 -10.43 -0.30
C GLY A 145 -2.51 -9.77 1.07
N PRO A 146 -1.32 -9.70 1.67
CA PRO A 146 -1.16 -9.16 3.01
C PRO A 146 -1.47 -7.66 3.07
N ILE A 147 -2.00 -7.22 4.20
CA ILE A 147 -2.22 -5.81 4.52
C ILE A 147 -0.92 -5.27 5.10
N PHE A 148 -0.51 -4.10 4.65
CA PHE A 148 0.71 -3.46 5.09
C PHE A 148 0.42 -2.61 6.33
N LEU A 149 0.87 -3.05 7.50
CA LEU A 149 0.73 -2.35 8.77
C LEU A 149 2.07 -1.78 9.23
N ALA A 150 1.99 -0.75 10.06
CA ALA A 150 3.14 -0.12 10.71
C ALA A 150 2.94 -0.08 12.22
N TYR A 151 4.04 -0.13 12.97
CA TYR A 151 4.07 0.07 14.42
C TYR A 151 5.29 0.90 14.80
N ARG A 152 5.24 1.57 15.96
CA ARG A 152 6.43 2.26 16.49
C ARG A 152 7.46 1.24 16.93
N ALA A 153 8.71 1.42 16.51
CA ALA A 153 9.80 0.49 16.75
C ALA A 153 9.88 0.01 18.22
N ASN A 154 10.12 -1.27 18.38
CA ASN A 154 10.20 -1.92 19.70
C ASN A 154 11.48 -2.76 19.80
N PRO A 155 12.34 -2.55 20.82
CA PRO A 155 13.62 -3.25 20.94
C PRO A 155 13.51 -4.77 21.02
N VAL A 156 12.46 -5.30 21.65
CA VAL A 156 12.25 -6.77 21.76
C VAL A 156 11.98 -7.37 20.39
N LEU A 157 11.11 -6.72 19.61
CA LEU A 157 10.82 -7.18 18.24
C LEU A 157 12.06 -7.07 17.34
N ASN A 158 12.80 -5.99 17.45
CA ASN A 158 14.04 -5.78 16.67
C ASN A 158 15.09 -6.86 16.99
N GLU A 159 15.21 -7.28 18.24
CA GLU A 159 16.12 -8.36 18.66
C GLU A 159 15.68 -9.69 18.05
N ILE A 160 14.39 -10.04 18.11
CA ILE A 160 13.86 -11.28 17.53
C ILE A 160 14.07 -11.28 16.01
N ILE A 161 13.76 -10.19 15.31
CA ILE A 161 13.99 -10.05 13.87
C ILE A 161 15.47 -10.26 13.54
N THR A 162 16.37 -9.58 14.24
CA THR A 162 17.82 -9.67 14.01
C THR A 162 18.31 -11.10 14.21
N ARG A 163 17.91 -11.75 15.31
CA ARG A 163 18.31 -13.13 15.63
C ARG A 163 17.78 -14.13 14.59
N THR A 164 16.53 -14.03 14.20
CA THR A 164 15.91 -14.92 13.23
C THR A 164 16.60 -14.84 11.86
N LYS A 165 17.02 -13.67 11.43
CA LYS A 165 17.72 -13.44 10.16
C LYS A 165 19.14 -14.06 10.10
N HIS A 166 19.69 -14.53 11.21
CA HIS A 166 20.95 -15.31 11.20
C HIS A 166 20.75 -16.76 10.75
N ASN A 167 19.53 -17.25 10.70
CA ASN A 167 19.21 -18.57 10.16
C ASN A 167 19.13 -18.53 8.63
N ASP A 168 19.12 -19.71 8.00
CA ASP A 168 18.88 -19.83 6.57
C ASP A 168 17.47 -19.33 6.23
N ALA A 169 17.37 -18.55 5.18
CA ALA A 169 16.08 -18.06 4.69
C ALA A 169 15.29 -19.23 4.08
N LEU A 170 13.98 -19.24 4.34
CA LEU A 170 13.03 -20.15 3.69
C LEU A 170 12.92 -19.86 2.19
N TYR A 171 12.92 -18.57 1.83
CA TYR A 171 12.98 -18.07 0.45
C TYR A 171 14.01 -16.97 0.34
N ASP A 172 14.74 -16.94 -0.79
CA ASP A 172 15.63 -15.86 -1.21
C ASP A 172 15.60 -15.77 -2.74
N PHE A 173 14.87 -14.81 -3.27
CA PHE A 173 14.75 -14.62 -4.71
C PHE A 173 14.63 -13.14 -5.08
N THR A 174 14.95 -12.82 -6.34
CA THR A 174 14.79 -11.48 -6.89
C THR A 174 13.73 -11.52 -8.00
N SER A 175 12.71 -10.67 -7.89
CA SER A 175 11.67 -10.52 -8.88
C SER A 175 12.13 -9.68 -10.09
N GLU A 176 11.37 -9.72 -11.19
CA GLU A 176 11.72 -9.05 -12.46
C GLU A 176 11.92 -7.53 -12.32
N ASP A 177 11.24 -6.90 -11.37
CA ASP A 177 11.39 -5.47 -11.06
C ASP A 177 12.63 -5.15 -10.20
N GLY A 178 13.51 -6.14 -9.97
CA GLY A 178 14.77 -5.97 -9.25
C GLY A 178 14.65 -5.93 -7.73
N ILE A 179 13.47 -6.24 -7.18
CA ILE A 179 13.27 -6.32 -5.74
C ILE A 179 13.68 -7.71 -5.25
N THR A 180 14.56 -7.77 -4.24
CA THR A 180 14.91 -9.02 -3.58
C THR A 180 13.96 -9.28 -2.42
N HIS A 181 13.48 -10.52 -2.33
CA HIS A 181 12.53 -10.99 -1.34
C HIS A 181 13.17 -12.12 -0.54
N ARG A 182 13.17 -11.99 0.79
CA ARG A 182 13.60 -13.04 1.70
C ARG A 182 12.54 -13.31 2.73
N VAL A 183 12.38 -14.58 3.08
CA VAL A 183 11.41 -15.03 4.08
C VAL A 183 12.08 -15.96 5.06
N TRP A 184 11.82 -15.79 6.35
CA TRP A 184 12.20 -16.70 7.41
C TRP A 184 10.96 -17.13 8.18
N CYS A 185 10.94 -18.38 8.65
CA CYS A 185 9.90 -18.89 9.53
C CYS A 185 10.31 -18.69 10.99
N VAL A 186 9.42 -18.09 11.79
CA VAL A 186 9.57 -17.98 13.26
C VAL A 186 8.73 -19.08 13.88
N HIS A 187 9.38 -20.15 14.31
CA HIS A 187 8.73 -21.38 14.77
C HIS A 187 9.06 -21.76 16.22
N GLU A 188 9.97 -21.03 16.87
CA GLU A 188 10.31 -21.25 18.29
C GLU A 188 9.19 -20.69 19.18
N ASP A 189 8.64 -21.51 20.07
CA ASP A 189 7.51 -21.14 20.94
C ASP A 189 7.81 -19.91 21.82
N THR A 190 9.08 -19.75 22.22
CA THR A 190 9.54 -18.58 23.00
C THR A 190 9.43 -17.29 22.20
N ASP A 191 9.80 -17.30 20.92
CA ASP A 191 9.75 -16.16 20.04
C ASP A 191 8.31 -15.84 19.63
N ILE A 192 7.52 -16.89 19.35
CA ILE A 192 6.09 -16.76 19.06
C ILE A 192 5.37 -16.05 20.23
N SER A 193 5.62 -16.53 21.47
CA SER A 193 5.03 -15.92 22.66
C SER A 193 5.52 -14.49 22.87
N ALA A 194 6.82 -14.25 22.73
CA ALA A 194 7.40 -12.92 22.92
C ALA A 194 6.87 -11.88 21.90
N ILE A 195 6.67 -12.27 20.64
CA ILE A 195 6.06 -11.41 19.62
C ILE A 195 4.63 -11.06 20.02
N ALA A 196 3.79 -12.06 20.35
CA ALA A 196 2.39 -11.85 20.75
C ALA A 196 2.28 -10.95 21.99
N ASP A 197 3.06 -11.27 23.04
CA ASP A 197 3.06 -10.52 24.29
C ASP A 197 3.55 -9.07 24.13
N THR A 198 4.51 -8.85 23.23
CA THR A 198 5.02 -7.51 22.93
C THR A 198 3.96 -6.67 22.21
N PHE A 199 3.28 -7.23 21.18
CA PHE A 199 2.21 -6.52 20.50
C PHE A 199 1.02 -6.25 21.42
N ALA A 200 0.73 -7.16 22.38
CA ALA A 200 -0.27 -6.94 23.42
C ALA A 200 0.05 -5.76 24.37
N GLN A 201 1.24 -5.15 24.27
CA GLN A 201 1.62 -3.93 24.99
C GLN A 201 1.65 -2.69 24.09
N ILE A 202 1.50 -2.85 22.79
CA ILE A 202 1.45 -1.75 21.82
C ILE A 202 0.02 -1.23 21.74
N ASP A 203 -0.18 0.03 22.06
CA ASP A 203 -1.51 0.64 22.11
C ASP A 203 -2.14 0.83 20.74
N GLN A 204 -1.33 1.11 19.72
CA GLN A 204 -1.81 1.47 18.39
C GLN A 204 -0.85 0.94 17.31
N ILE A 205 -1.44 0.43 16.22
CA ILE A 205 -0.76 0.13 14.96
C ILE A 205 -1.49 0.85 13.82
N TYR A 206 -0.88 0.96 12.66
CA TYR A 206 -1.32 1.86 11.60
C TYR A 206 -1.40 1.11 10.27
N ILE A 207 -2.43 1.37 9.48
CA ILE A 207 -2.46 0.89 8.09
C ILE A 207 -1.52 1.79 7.28
N ALA A 208 -0.46 1.20 6.74
CA ALA A 208 0.43 1.88 5.80
C ALA A 208 -0.12 1.80 4.37
N ASP A 209 -0.48 0.60 3.90
CA ASP A 209 -1.09 0.37 2.59
C ASP A 209 -2.12 -0.76 2.67
N GLY A 210 -3.10 -0.76 1.75
CA GLY A 210 -4.14 -1.78 1.69
C GLY A 210 -5.39 -1.46 2.50
N HIS A 211 -5.78 -0.20 2.63
CA HIS A 211 -7.02 0.20 3.32
C HIS A 211 -8.27 -0.54 2.83
N HIS A 212 -8.42 -0.75 1.51
CA HIS A 212 -9.53 -1.51 0.93
C HIS A 212 -9.48 -2.98 1.34
N ARG A 213 -8.30 -3.61 1.33
CA ARG A 213 -8.10 -4.99 1.78
C ARG A 213 -8.45 -5.15 3.27
N CYS A 214 -8.00 -4.22 4.10
CA CYS A 214 -8.29 -4.20 5.52
C CYS A 214 -9.80 -4.07 5.80
N ALA A 215 -10.45 -3.05 5.23
CA ALA A 215 -11.89 -2.83 5.41
C ALA A 215 -12.73 -4.03 4.91
N SER A 216 -12.32 -4.64 3.79
CA SER A 216 -12.99 -5.81 3.24
C SER A 216 -12.85 -7.03 4.15
N ALA A 217 -11.65 -7.32 4.66
CA ALA A 217 -11.40 -8.41 5.57
C ALA A 217 -12.23 -8.27 6.86
N VAL A 218 -12.30 -7.06 7.42
CA VAL A 218 -13.13 -6.77 8.60
C VAL A 218 -14.61 -7.03 8.32
N LYS A 219 -15.15 -6.56 7.17
CA LYS A 219 -16.56 -6.80 6.80
C LYS A 219 -16.86 -8.28 6.56
N VAL A 220 -15.93 -9.02 5.94
CA VAL A 220 -16.06 -10.47 5.78
C VAL A 220 -16.12 -11.15 7.14
N GLY A 221 -15.20 -10.84 8.06
CA GLY A 221 -15.21 -11.37 9.42
C GLY A 221 -16.52 -11.07 10.16
N GLN A 222 -17.06 -9.84 10.05
CA GLN A 222 -18.36 -9.49 10.64
C GLN A 222 -19.52 -10.30 10.05
N ARG A 223 -19.53 -10.56 8.72
CA ARG A 223 -20.53 -11.40 8.07
C ARG A 223 -20.42 -12.87 8.52
N MET A 224 -19.20 -13.38 8.64
CA MET A 224 -18.95 -14.73 9.17
C MET A 224 -19.42 -14.86 10.61
N ARG A 225 -19.17 -13.87 11.48
CA ARG A 225 -19.72 -13.83 12.84
C ARG A 225 -21.26 -13.86 12.85
N ALA A 226 -21.90 -13.12 11.95
CA ALA A 226 -23.36 -13.11 11.83
C ALA A 226 -23.91 -14.45 11.35
N ALA A 227 -23.19 -15.16 10.48
CA ALA A 227 -23.54 -16.50 10.00
C ALA A 227 -23.26 -17.61 11.05
N HIS A 228 -22.35 -17.38 11.98
CA HIS A 228 -21.95 -18.33 13.04
C HIS A 228 -22.09 -17.65 14.41
N PRO A 229 -23.32 -17.46 14.94
CA PRO A 229 -23.54 -16.66 16.14
C PRO A 229 -22.93 -17.24 17.43
N ASP A 230 -22.51 -18.49 17.40
CA ASP A 230 -21.80 -19.22 18.44
C ASP A 230 -20.27 -19.17 18.34
N TYR A 231 -19.72 -18.27 17.48
CA TYR A 231 -18.29 -18.07 17.37
C TYR A 231 -17.64 -17.71 18.72
N THR A 232 -16.40 -18.17 18.91
CA THR A 232 -15.66 -18.02 20.18
C THR A 232 -14.67 -16.84 20.17
N GLY A 233 -14.43 -16.24 19.00
CA GLY A 233 -13.41 -15.22 18.75
C GLY A 233 -12.03 -15.82 18.37
N LYS A 234 -11.92 -17.15 18.32
CA LYS A 234 -10.66 -17.84 17.96
C LYS A 234 -10.62 -18.29 16.50
N GLU A 235 -11.74 -18.24 15.80
CA GLU A 235 -11.87 -18.64 14.41
C GLU A 235 -11.05 -17.74 13.50
N GLU A 236 -10.54 -18.30 12.36
CA GLU A 236 -9.62 -17.61 11.46
C GLU A 236 -10.24 -16.35 10.84
N PHE A 237 -11.53 -16.31 10.57
CA PHE A 237 -12.23 -15.13 10.06
C PHE A 237 -12.27 -13.93 11.02
N ASN A 238 -11.83 -14.08 12.28
CA ASN A 238 -11.68 -12.97 13.22
C ASN A 238 -10.36 -12.22 13.06
N TYR A 239 -9.51 -12.67 12.13
CA TYR A 239 -8.18 -12.12 11.91
C TYR A 239 -7.92 -11.94 10.42
N PHE A 240 -6.98 -11.05 10.10
CA PHE A 240 -6.60 -10.81 8.70
C PHE A 240 -5.08 -10.79 8.52
N LEU A 241 -4.67 -11.33 7.37
CA LEU A 241 -3.27 -11.45 6.98
C LEU A 241 -2.61 -10.07 6.83
N SER A 242 -1.49 -9.88 7.51
CA SER A 242 -0.76 -8.62 7.54
C SER A 242 0.74 -8.84 7.52
N VAL A 243 1.48 -7.82 7.07
CA VAL A 243 2.90 -7.67 7.36
C VAL A 243 3.06 -6.37 8.14
N LEU A 244 3.65 -6.47 9.34
CA LEU A 244 3.83 -5.37 10.27
C LEU A 244 5.30 -4.94 10.29
N PHE A 245 5.55 -3.67 9.96
CA PHE A 245 6.90 -3.09 9.94
C PHE A 245 7.06 -2.05 11.05
N ALA A 246 8.25 -1.99 11.62
CA ALA A 246 8.61 -0.85 12.45
C ALA A 246 8.64 0.43 11.59
N ASP A 247 8.26 1.56 12.17
CA ASP A 247 8.24 2.86 11.46
C ASP A 247 9.58 3.25 10.85
N GLU A 248 10.68 2.90 11.51
CA GLU A 248 12.05 3.15 11.04
C GLU A 248 12.44 2.30 9.81
N GLU A 249 11.74 1.19 9.56
CA GLU A 249 11.94 0.32 8.40
C GLU A 249 11.23 0.87 7.14
N LEU A 250 10.30 1.80 7.28
CA LEU A 250 9.42 2.21 6.18
C LEU A 250 10.00 3.35 5.34
N MET A 251 9.72 3.28 4.05
CA MET A 251 9.99 4.35 3.11
C MET A 251 8.70 4.77 2.41
N ILE A 252 8.36 6.04 2.55
CA ILE A 252 7.30 6.68 1.77
C ILE A 252 7.98 7.47 0.65
N MET A 253 7.58 7.21 -0.57
CA MET A 253 8.01 8.00 -1.73
C MET A 253 7.05 9.16 -1.99
N ASP A 254 7.52 10.12 -2.77
CA ASP A 254 6.70 11.22 -3.25
C ASP A 254 5.50 10.72 -4.06
N TYR A 255 4.35 11.34 -3.87
CA TYR A 255 3.18 11.13 -4.69
C TYR A 255 2.88 12.43 -5.42
N ASN A 256 3.28 12.48 -6.68
CA ASN A 256 3.31 13.68 -7.51
C ASN A 256 1.95 13.94 -8.15
N ARG A 257 1.71 15.18 -8.58
CA ARG A 257 0.48 15.61 -9.25
C ARG A 257 0.79 16.12 -10.64
N VAL A 258 -0.08 15.77 -11.61
CA VAL A 258 -0.06 16.35 -12.95
C VAL A 258 -1.45 16.88 -13.28
N VAL A 259 -1.52 18.03 -13.94
CA VAL A 259 -2.79 18.70 -14.26
C VAL A 259 -2.85 19.02 -15.73
N LYS A 260 -3.99 18.71 -16.35
CA LYS A 260 -4.19 18.77 -17.81
C LYS A 260 -4.27 20.18 -18.37
N ASP A 261 -4.76 21.14 -17.61
CA ASP A 261 -4.94 22.53 -18.05
C ASP A 261 -4.69 23.51 -16.92
N LEU A 262 -4.48 24.76 -17.26
CA LEU A 262 -4.27 25.87 -16.32
C LEU A 262 -5.54 26.68 -16.03
N ASN A 263 -6.73 26.10 -16.23
CA ASN A 263 -8.01 26.75 -15.98
C ASN A 263 -8.17 28.08 -16.76
N GLY A 264 -7.67 28.12 -17.99
CA GLY A 264 -7.73 29.31 -18.87
C GLY A 264 -6.67 30.38 -18.60
N LEU A 265 -5.81 30.20 -17.62
CA LEU A 265 -4.67 31.09 -17.35
C LEU A 265 -3.54 30.85 -18.36
N THR A 266 -2.85 31.92 -18.69
CA THR A 266 -1.52 31.78 -19.33
C THR A 266 -0.51 31.24 -18.33
N PRO A 267 0.57 30.59 -18.76
CA PRO A 267 1.61 30.11 -17.84
C PRO A 267 2.21 31.21 -16.95
N SER A 268 2.37 32.42 -17.47
CA SER A 268 2.86 33.56 -16.68
C SER A 268 1.87 34.00 -15.59
N GLU A 269 0.59 34.04 -15.90
CA GLU A 269 -0.46 34.36 -14.92
C GLU A 269 -0.54 33.26 -13.85
N PHE A 270 -0.45 32.00 -14.26
CA PHE A 270 -0.43 30.87 -13.33
C PHE A 270 0.79 30.93 -12.42
N LEU A 271 2.00 31.12 -12.94
CA LEU A 271 3.23 31.26 -12.14
C LEU A 271 3.10 32.43 -11.13
N ASN A 272 2.53 33.56 -11.53
CA ASN A 272 2.27 34.69 -10.64
C ASN A 272 1.30 34.32 -9.49
N GLN A 273 0.25 33.55 -9.77
CA GLN A 273 -0.67 33.06 -8.74
C GLN A 273 0.04 32.10 -7.78
N VAL A 274 0.82 31.14 -8.28
CA VAL A 274 1.59 30.21 -7.46
C VAL A 274 2.61 30.95 -6.59
N THR A 275 3.32 31.93 -7.15
CA THR A 275 4.34 32.70 -6.39
C THR A 275 3.73 33.72 -5.42
N SER A 276 2.40 33.91 -5.44
CA SER A 276 1.72 34.68 -4.37
C SER A 276 1.76 33.96 -3.03
N VAL A 277 1.75 32.60 -3.02
CA VAL A 277 1.73 31.75 -1.83
C VAL A 277 3.04 30.99 -1.62
N TYR A 278 3.80 30.71 -2.69
CA TYR A 278 5.14 30.12 -2.63
C TYR A 278 6.22 31.14 -2.97
N GLN A 279 7.38 31.00 -2.37
CA GLN A 279 8.59 31.71 -2.78
C GLN A 279 9.26 30.91 -3.90
N LEU A 280 9.56 31.55 -5.02
CA LEU A 280 10.38 30.95 -6.07
C LEU A 280 11.86 31.00 -5.64
N LEU A 281 12.47 29.82 -5.48
CA LEU A 281 13.86 29.69 -5.10
C LEU A 281 14.78 29.62 -6.32
N GLU A 282 14.39 28.79 -7.32
CA GLU A 282 15.19 28.55 -8.50
C GLU A 282 14.32 28.26 -9.72
N THR A 283 14.83 28.57 -10.91
CA THR A 283 14.24 28.18 -12.20
C THR A 283 15.36 27.67 -13.11
N GLY A 284 15.16 26.47 -13.70
CA GLY A 284 16.16 25.85 -14.56
C GLY A 284 15.55 24.81 -15.51
N GLU A 285 16.40 24.29 -16.39
CA GLU A 285 16.05 23.18 -17.30
C GLU A 285 16.16 21.82 -16.60
N HIS A 286 16.96 21.73 -15.52
CA HIS A 286 17.13 20.52 -14.73
C HIS A 286 16.27 20.56 -13.47
N CYS A 287 15.75 19.40 -13.09
CA CYS A 287 14.97 19.27 -11.89
C CYS A 287 15.85 19.33 -10.64
N HIS A 288 15.52 20.26 -9.74
CA HIS A 288 15.93 20.20 -8.36
C HIS A 288 14.77 19.59 -7.56
N ARG A 289 14.97 18.37 -7.06
CA ARG A 289 13.94 17.73 -6.22
C ARG A 289 13.74 18.51 -4.93
N PRO A 290 12.52 18.55 -4.39
CA PRO A 290 12.29 19.03 -3.03
C PRO A 290 13.21 18.31 -2.03
N GLU A 291 13.89 19.04 -1.17
CA GLU A 291 14.87 18.51 -0.22
C GLU A 291 14.30 18.39 1.20
N HIS A 292 13.23 19.14 1.49
CA HIS A 292 12.57 19.13 2.79
C HIS A 292 11.09 19.53 2.68
N LYS A 293 10.34 19.27 3.75
CA LYS A 293 8.95 19.67 3.91
C LYS A 293 8.78 21.18 3.64
N GLY A 294 7.75 21.55 2.92
CA GLY A 294 7.44 22.91 2.49
C GLY A 294 7.94 23.23 1.08
N GLN A 295 8.77 22.37 0.50
CA GLN A 295 9.23 22.54 -0.88
C GLN A 295 8.37 21.72 -1.88
N VAL A 296 8.16 22.30 -3.05
CA VAL A 296 7.51 21.70 -4.22
C VAL A 296 8.29 22.07 -5.46
N ALA A 297 8.58 21.13 -6.35
CA ALA A 297 9.16 21.44 -7.65
C ALA A 297 8.04 21.39 -8.72
N MET A 298 7.83 22.49 -9.43
CA MET A 298 6.81 22.63 -10.47
C MET A 298 7.45 22.61 -11.85
N TYR A 299 6.98 21.73 -12.73
CA TYR A 299 7.38 21.72 -14.14
C TYR A 299 6.33 22.42 -14.99
N LEU A 300 6.70 23.52 -15.62
CA LEU A 300 5.83 24.39 -16.42
C LEU A 300 6.62 24.97 -17.60
N GLN A 301 6.11 24.83 -18.84
CA GLN A 301 6.77 25.36 -20.05
C GLN A 301 8.25 24.99 -20.16
N ASP A 302 8.55 23.71 -20.11
CA ASP A 302 9.89 23.13 -20.25
C ASP A 302 10.93 23.62 -19.22
N LYS A 303 10.42 24.13 -18.08
CA LYS A 303 11.26 24.58 -16.98
C LYS A 303 10.77 24.04 -15.64
N TRP A 304 11.73 23.68 -14.82
CA TRP A 304 11.52 23.39 -13.42
C TRP A 304 11.59 24.67 -12.59
N HIS A 305 10.67 24.80 -11.65
CA HIS A 305 10.61 25.89 -10.68
C HIS A 305 10.61 25.28 -9.27
N LEU A 306 11.71 25.44 -8.53
CA LEU A 306 11.74 25.03 -7.12
C LEU A 306 11.07 26.12 -6.30
N LEU A 307 10.06 25.71 -5.56
CA LEU A 307 9.16 26.57 -4.79
C LEU A 307 9.21 26.20 -3.31
N GLU A 308 9.14 27.18 -2.43
CA GLU A 308 9.03 26.97 -0.98
C GLU A 308 7.82 27.73 -0.44
N ILE A 309 7.03 27.05 0.39
CA ILE A 309 5.84 27.67 1.01
C ILE A 309 6.27 28.86 1.86
N LYS A 310 5.57 30.00 1.71
CA LYS A 310 5.86 31.16 2.54
C LYS A 310 5.40 30.94 3.98
N PRO A 311 6.14 31.43 4.99
CA PRO A 311 5.89 31.14 6.40
C PRO A 311 4.45 31.43 6.86
N GLU A 312 3.82 32.46 6.31
CA GLU A 312 2.45 32.85 6.65
C GLU A 312 1.37 31.85 6.21
N TYR A 313 1.71 30.90 5.34
CA TYR A 313 0.80 29.85 4.87
C TYR A 313 1.07 28.48 5.49
N THR A 314 2.10 28.35 6.33
CA THR A 314 2.36 27.10 7.07
C THR A 314 1.29 26.86 8.13
N SER A 315 1.04 25.59 8.46
CA SER A 315 0.06 25.20 9.46
C SER A 315 0.62 24.14 10.41
N ALA A 316 0.29 24.25 11.68
CA ALA A 316 0.58 23.22 12.69
C ALA A 316 -0.54 22.14 12.78
N ASP A 317 -1.62 22.28 12.02
CA ASP A 317 -2.67 21.28 11.93
C ASP A 317 -2.13 20.02 11.23
N PRO A 318 -2.34 18.82 11.78
CA PRO A 318 -1.79 17.59 11.21
C PRO A 318 -2.14 17.33 9.74
N VAL A 319 -3.33 17.76 9.29
CA VAL A 319 -3.79 17.58 7.91
C VAL A 319 -3.45 18.79 7.04
N ASN A 320 -3.83 20.00 7.50
CA ASN A 320 -3.62 21.21 6.72
C ASN A 320 -2.14 21.63 6.63
N GLY A 321 -1.28 21.09 7.50
CA GLY A 321 0.18 21.28 7.46
C GLY A 321 0.93 20.31 6.53
N LEU A 322 0.25 19.35 5.90
CA LEU A 322 0.85 18.47 4.89
C LEU A 322 1.11 19.23 3.60
N ASP A 323 2.26 19.02 2.96
CA ASP A 323 2.59 19.69 1.68
C ASP A 323 1.52 19.44 0.60
N VAL A 324 0.97 18.22 0.57
CA VAL A 324 -0.12 17.86 -0.33
C VAL A 324 -1.41 18.65 -0.06
N ALA A 325 -1.70 18.97 1.21
CA ALA A 325 -2.84 19.78 1.60
C ALA A 325 -2.59 21.27 1.31
N LEU A 326 -1.39 21.76 1.56
CA LEU A 326 -1.00 23.12 1.22
C LEU A 326 -1.13 23.38 -0.30
N LEU A 327 -0.59 22.47 -1.13
CA LEU A 327 -0.75 22.59 -2.59
C LEU A 327 -2.23 22.54 -3.00
N GLN A 328 -3.01 21.64 -2.42
CA GLN A 328 -4.45 21.52 -2.70
C GLN A 328 -5.20 22.79 -2.35
N ASN A 329 -5.00 23.30 -1.13
CA ASN A 329 -5.78 24.40 -0.58
C ASN A 329 -5.38 25.78 -1.13
N LEU A 330 -4.10 25.93 -1.53
CA LEU A 330 -3.55 27.22 -1.93
C LEU A 330 -3.39 27.38 -3.45
N VAL A 331 -3.32 26.26 -4.20
CA VAL A 331 -3.11 26.30 -5.65
C VAL A 331 -4.18 25.52 -6.41
N LEU A 332 -4.32 24.21 -6.15
CA LEU A 332 -5.20 23.37 -6.98
C LEU A 332 -6.66 23.83 -6.89
N SER A 333 -7.17 24.10 -5.69
CA SER A 333 -8.55 24.52 -5.47
C SER A 333 -8.80 25.99 -5.89
N PRO A 334 -8.08 27.00 -5.37
CA PRO A 334 -8.42 28.40 -5.67
C PRO A 334 -7.98 28.86 -7.06
N VAL A 335 -6.89 28.33 -7.62
CA VAL A 335 -6.33 28.77 -8.90
C VAL A 335 -6.80 27.91 -10.06
N LEU A 336 -6.73 26.59 -9.91
CA LEU A 336 -7.10 25.62 -10.96
C LEU A 336 -8.54 25.12 -10.84
N HIS A 337 -9.29 25.53 -9.80
CA HIS A 337 -10.66 25.09 -9.50
C HIS A 337 -10.81 23.57 -9.39
N ILE A 338 -9.75 22.87 -8.96
CA ILE A 338 -9.78 21.42 -8.66
C ILE A 338 -10.15 21.28 -7.17
N THR A 339 -11.43 21.25 -6.88
CA THR A 339 -11.95 21.23 -5.49
C THR A 339 -11.97 19.83 -4.90
N ASP A 340 -12.17 18.80 -5.72
CA ASP A 340 -12.13 17.40 -5.30
C ASP A 340 -11.21 16.57 -6.22
N PRO A 341 -9.95 16.35 -5.81
CA PRO A 341 -8.98 15.62 -6.63
C PRO A 341 -9.30 14.13 -6.80
N LYS A 342 -10.31 13.57 -6.10
CA LYS A 342 -10.74 12.18 -6.29
C LYS A 342 -11.59 12.01 -7.54
N THR A 343 -12.34 13.03 -7.90
CA THR A 343 -13.35 12.98 -8.95
C THR A 343 -13.04 13.86 -10.16
N ASP A 344 -12.21 14.89 -10.00
CA ASP A 344 -11.81 15.77 -11.10
C ASP A 344 -10.87 15.04 -12.07
N LYS A 345 -11.30 14.93 -13.33
CA LYS A 345 -10.56 14.24 -14.39
C LYS A 345 -9.39 15.05 -14.98
N ARG A 346 -9.22 16.30 -14.54
CA ARG A 346 -8.11 17.16 -14.97
C ARG A 346 -6.85 16.92 -14.19
N ILE A 347 -6.92 16.34 -12.98
CA ILE A 347 -5.78 15.95 -12.18
C ILE A 347 -5.54 14.45 -12.27
N ASP A 348 -4.25 14.07 -12.28
CA ASP A 348 -3.80 12.70 -12.15
C ASP A 348 -2.60 12.63 -11.21
N PHE A 349 -2.23 11.43 -10.78
CA PHE A 349 -1.22 11.18 -9.75
C PHE A 349 -0.14 10.26 -10.27
N VAL A 350 1.12 10.60 -9.97
CA VAL A 350 2.31 9.86 -10.40
C VAL A 350 3.14 9.48 -9.18
N GLY A 351 3.25 8.17 -8.89
CA GLY A 351 4.10 7.68 -7.81
C GLY A 351 5.58 7.95 -8.09
N GLY A 352 6.33 8.32 -7.07
CA GLY A 352 7.74 8.69 -7.17
C GLY A 352 8.66 7.62 -7.75
N ILE A 353 8.24 6.35 -7.72
CA ILE A 353 8.96 5.24 -8.38
C ILE A 353 9.12 5.44 -9.89
N ARG A 354 8.26 6.23 -10.53
CA ARG A 354 8.32 6.52 -11.97
C ARG A 354 9.35 7.60 -12.34
N GLY A 355 9.94 8.27 -11.35
CA GLY A 355 10.96 9.31 -11.57
C GLY A 355 10.40 10.65 -12.03
N MET A 356 11.31 11.62 -12.17
CA MET A 356 10.97 12.99 -12.58
C MET A 356 10.70 13.09 -14.09
N GLU A 357 11.34 12.23 -14.87
CA GLU A 357 11.20 12.15 -16.32
C GLU A 357 9.75 11.82 -16.73
N GLU A 358 9.03 11.07 -15.90
CA GLU A 358 7.61 10.80 -16.13
C GLU A 358 6.76 12.08 -16.01
N LEU A 359 7.10 12.98 -15.11
CA LEU A 359 6.40 14.26 -14.95
C LEU A 359 6.62 15.15 -16.20
N GLU A 360 7.84 15.24 -16.67
CA GLU A 360 8.17 15.95 -17.91
C GLU A 360 7.42 15.34 -19.09
N ARG A 361 7.48 14.00 -19.24
CA ARG A 361 6.77 13.27 -20.30
C ARG A 361 5.27 13.58 -20.28
N ARG A 362 4.62 13.58 -19.11
CA ARG A 362 3.20 13.89 -18.96
C ARG A 362 2.89 15.32 -19.39
N VAL A 363 3.71 16.30 -19.03
CA VAL A 363 3.50 17.69 -19.46
C VAL A 363 3.67 17.85 -20.98
N HIS A 364 4.59 17.11 -21.60
CA HIS A 364 4.77 17.11 -23.06
C HIS A 364 3.65 16.35 -23.82
N THR A 365 2.87 15.51 -23.14
CA THR A 365 1.92 14.60 -23.80
C THR A 365 0.47 15.00 -23.56
N ASP A 366 0.05 15.13 -22.31
CA ASP A 366 -1.36 15.23 -21.94
C ASP A 366 -1.66 16.17 -20.77
N CYS A 367 -0.65 16.83 -20.20
CA CYS A 367 -0.80 17.74 -19.07
C CYS A 367 -0.18 19.11 -19.39
N ALA A 368 -0.56 20.15 -18.65
CA ALA A 368 -0.02 21.49 -18.76
C ALA A 368 0.99 21.83 -17.66
N VAL A 369 0.91 21.16 -16.52
CA VAL A 369 1.76 21.39 -15.36
C VAL A 369 1.91 20.12 -14.54
N ALA A 370 3.09 19.93 -13.94
CA ALA A 370 3.35 18.87 -12.97
C ALA A 370 3.94 19.45 -11.68
N PHE A 371 3.67 18.78 -10.56
CA PHE A 371 4.19 19.11 -9.23
C PHE A 371 4.86 17.88 -8.63
N ALA A 372 6.15 17.95 -8.43
CA ALA A 372 6.89 16.99 -7.63
C ALA A 372 6.86 17.41 -6.17
N MET A 373 6.37 16.51 -5.32
CA MET A 373 6.16 16.75 -3.90
C MET A 373 7.35 16.29 -3.09
N TYR A 374 7.54 16.87 -1.89
CA TYR A 374 8.35 16.21 -0.87
C TYR A 374 7.57 15.01 -0.30
N PRO A 375 8.21 13.86 -0.06
CA PRO A 375 7.52 12.70 0.50
C PRO A 375 6.93 12.98 1.88
N THR A 376 5.67 12.60 2.09
CA THR A 376 5.07 12.63 3.43
C THR A 376 5.83 11.66 4.34
N SER A 377 6.20 12.09 5.54
CA SER A 377 6.90 11.26 6.50
C SER A 377 5.97 10.27 7.20
N ILE A 378 6.54 9.18 7.74
CA ILE A 378 5.78 8.22 8.55
C ILE A 378 5.25 8.86 9.84
N HIS A 379 5.96 9.86 10.39
CA HIS A 379 5.50 10.58 11.57
C HIS A 379 4.27 11.43 11.28
N GLU A 380 4.22 12.12 10.14
CA GLU A 380 3.03 12.87 9.70
C GLU A 380 1.83 11.95 9.51
N LEU A 381 2.04 10.74 8.95
CA LEU A 381 0.98 9.75 8.84
C LEU A 381 0.45 9.35 10.23
N PHE A 382 1.35 9.08 11.17
CA PHE A 382 0.97 8.72 12.53
C PHE A 382 0.22 9.86 13.24
N GLU A 383 0.69 11.09 13.13
CA GLU A 383 0.03 12.27 13.73
C GLU A 383 -1.40 12.45 13.21
N VAL A 384 -1.62 12.33 11.90
CA VAL A 384 -2.96 12.40 11.31
C VAL A 384 -3.84 11.27 11.82
N ALA A 385 -3.34 10.03 11.82
CA ALA A 385 -4.08 8.85 12.24
C ALA A 385 -4.39 8.85 13.75
N ASP A 386 -3.44 9.32 14.58
CA ASP A 386 -3.61 9.46 16.04
C ASP A 386 -4.68 10.51 16.37
N ALA A 387 -4.73 11.59 15.62
CA ALA A 387 -5.77 12.61 15.74
C ALA A 387 -7.16 12.12 15.26
N GLY A 388 -7.26 10.89 14.72
CA GLY A 388 -8.50 10.37 14.14
C GLY A 388 -8.92 11.06 12.85
N LEU A 389 -7.99 11.74 12.19
CA LEU A 389 -8.19 12.49 10.97
C LEU A 389 -7.79 11.65 9.74
N LEU A 390 -8.05 12.20 8.56
CA LEU A 390 -7.74 11.56 7.29
C LEU A 390 -6.88 12.47 6.44
N MET A 391 -5.92 11.88 5.75
CA MET A 391 -5.09 12.59 4.76
C MET A 391 -5.89 12.92 3.50
N PRO A 392 -5.49 13.96 2.76
CA PRO A 392 -5.93 14.13 1.39
C PRO A 392 -5.65 12.86 0.56
N PRO A 393 -6.41 12.62 -0.53
CA PRO A 393 -6.20 11.42 -1.35
C PRO A 393 -4.79 11.43 -1.95
N LYS A 394 -4.18 10.23 -2.04
CA LYS A 394 -2.88 10.07 -2.67
C LYS A 394 -1.77 10.90 -1.99
N SER A 395 -1.73 10.84 -0.66
CA SER A 395 -0.70 11.49 0.17
C SER A 395 0.54 10.64 0.40
N THR A 396 0.41 9.31 0.35
CA THR A 396 1.48 8.35 0.64
C THR A 396 1.63 7.33 -0.47
N TRP A 397 2.88 6.97 -0.79
CA TRP A 397 3.23 5.91 -1.72
C TRP A 397 4.31 5.04 -1.09
N PHE A 398 3.94 3.85 -0.61
CA PHE A 398 4.87 2.91 -0.01
C PHE A 398 5.53 2.01 -1.05
N GLU A 399 6.84 1.91 -1.00
CA GLU A 399 7.66 0.97 -1.77
C GLU A 399 8.71 0.29 -0.87
N PRO A 400 9.12 -0.93 -1.23
CA PRO A 400 8.57 -1.80 -2.28
C PRO A 400 7.21 -2.38 -1.91
N LYS A 401 6.42 -2.74 -2.92
CA LYS A 401 5.10 -3.35 -2.73
C LYS A 401 5.22 -4.79 -2.22
N LEU A 402 4.40 -5.15 -1.24
CA LEU A 402 4.27 -6.53 -0.77
C LEU A 402 3.74 -7.42 -1.90
N ARG A 403 4.22 -8.67 -1.97
CA ARG A 403 3.73 -9.63 -2.97
C ARG A 403 2.51 -10.37 -2.46
N SER A 404 1.53 -10.58 -3.35
CA SER A 404 0.47 -11.57 -3.20
C SER A 404 1.02 -12.96 -3.47
N GLY A 405 0.41 -13.98 -2.86
CA GLY A 405 0.72 -15.39 -3.09
C GLY A 405 1.91 -15.96 -2.31
N LEU A 406 2.69 -15.15 -1.57
CA LEU A 406 3.73 -15.66 -0.68
C LEU A 406 3.14 -16.21 0.63
N PHE A 407 2.04 -15.66 1.07
CA PHE A 407 1.32 -16.07 2.28
C PHE A 407 -0.17 -16.05 1.99
N ILE A 408 -0.86 -17.11 2.39
CA ILE A 408 -2.32 -17.23 2.24
C ILE A 408 -2.89 -17.62 3.61
N HIS A 409 -3.86 -16.87 4.06
CA HIS A 409 -4.62 -17.15 5.27
C HIS A 409 -6.03 -17.59 4.89
N ALA A 410 -6.32 -18.89 5.01
CA ALA A 410 -7.63 -19.49 4.74
C ALA A 410 -8.46 -19.58 6.02
N PHE A 411 -9.81 -19.57 5.91
CA PHE A 411 -10.74 -19.66 7.03
C PHE A 411 -12.05 -20.37 6.68
#